data_1110d7274591e88941c26793f9de679c
#
_entry.id   1110d7274591e88941c26793f9de679c
#
_cell.length_a   1.000
_cell.length_b   1.000
_cell.length_c   1.000
_cell.angle_alpha   90.00
_cell.angle_beta   90.00
_cell.angle_gamma   90.00
#
_symmetry.space_group_name_H-M   'P 1'
#
loop_
_entity.id
_entity.type
_entity.pdbx_description
1 polymer ?
#
loop_
_entity_poly.entity_id
_entity_poly.type
_entity_poly.pdbx_seq_one_letter_code
_entity_poly.pdbx_strand_id
1 'polypeptide(L)'
;AVIESPVAAGVEPRGVALLLPGFTGSKEDFHPLHGALAARGYRTVAVDGRGQYESDGPERDESAYAQGELARDVLAQAAALGNGPVHLVGHSLGGQIARAAVLLDAAPFRSLTLMSSGPAEISPSQRQRVKLLRDALAVMTLAEVWEAMRTLEAPEETATGEHAGLDSGLDDQEDLRRRWLANKPAQLMATGHQLCVEPDRVAELAAVALPLHVLSGARDDTWPVPLLDDMARRLDARRTVVAGAEHSPNTDRPAETARALADFWDGTAG
;
A
#
# COMPACT_ATOMS: atom_id res chain seq x y z
N ALA A 1 13.78 2.59 5.96
CA ALA A 1 14.43 2.54 4.63
C ALA A 1 13.54 3.20 3.59
N VAL A 2 14.12 3.79 2.55
CA VAL A 2 13.39 4.53 1.52
C VAL A 2 14.00 4.31 0.14
N ILE A 3 13.17 4.40 -0.91
CA ILE A 3 13.60 4.66 -2.28
C ILE A 3 13.10 6.05 -2.66
N GLU A 4 14.02 6.90 -3.06
CA GLU A 4 13.70 8.25 -3.52
C GLU A 4 14.00 8.41 -5.00
N SER A 5 13.06 9.02 -5.73
CA SER A 5 13.25 9.44 -7.10
C SER A 5 13.06 10.95 -7.20
N PRO A 6 14.12 11.72 -7.55
CA PRO A 6 14.01 13.15 -7.78
C PRO A 6 13.20 13.43 -9.04
N VAL A 7 12.78 14.67 -9.21
CA VAL A 7 12.19 15.15 -10.48
C VAL A 7 13.19 14.96 -11.62
N ALA A 8 12.70 14.57 -12.79
CA ALA A 8 13.56 14.35 -13.95
C ALA A 8 14.29 15.64 -14.37
N ALA A 9 15.50 15.51 -14.87
CA ALA A 9 16.31 16.66 -15.28
C ALA A 9 15.57 17.51 -16.33
N GLY A 10 15.52 18.82 -16.11
CA GLY A 10 14.86 19.78 -17.00
C GLY A 10 13.33 19.84 -16.88
N VAL A 11 12.75 19.11 -15.95
CA VAL A 11 11.30 19.15 -15.65
C VAL A 11 11.06 20.07 -14.45
N GLU A 12 10.03 20.92 -14.54
CA GLU A 12 9.64 21.82 -13.45
C GLU A 12 9.06 21.02 -12.27
N PRO A 13 9.56 21.20 -11.03
CA PRO A 13 9.02 20.54 -9.86
C PRO A 13 7.58 20.97 -9.55
N ARG A 14 6.68 20.00 -9.33
CA ARG A 14 5.26 20.21 -9.00
C ARG A 14 4.88 19.81 -7.59
N GLY A 15 5.62 18.88 -7.00
CA GLY A 15 5.31 18.40 -5.66
C GLY A 15 6.13 17.20 -5.23
N VAL A 16 5.85 16.75 -4.01
CA VAL A 16 6.46 15.57 -3.40
C VAL A 16 5.36 14.58 -3.04
N ALA A 17 5.58 13.30 -3.29
CA ALA A 17 4.68 12.22 -2.91
C ALA A 17 5.36 11.22 -1.98
N LEU A 18 4.68 10.87 -0.88
CA LEU A 18 5.04 9.81 0.07
C LEU A 18 4.19 8.57 -0.23
N LEU A 19 4.84 7.42 -0.46
CA LEU A 19 4.21 6.18 -0.91
C LEU A 19 4.38 5.10 0.16
N LEU A 20 3.25 4.55 0.65
CA LEU A 20 3.20 3.55 1.71
C LEU A 20 2.77 2.19 1.16
N PRO A 21 3.51 1.11 1.41
CA PRO A 21 3.23 -0.23 0.90
C PRO A 21 2.09 -0.94 1.64
N GLY A 22 1.66 -2.06 1.05
CA GLY A 22 0.69 -2.97 1.64
C GLY A 22 1.27 -3.87 2.75
N PHE A 23 0.47 -4.83 3.21
CA PHE A 23 0.71 -5.68 4.37
C PHE A 23 2.04 -6.43 4.35
N THR A 24 2.35 -7.14 3.27
CA THR A 24 3.59 -7.89 3.08
C THR A 24 4.49 -7.23 2.04
N GLY A 25 4.13 -6.01 1.64
CA GLY A 25 4.84 -5.24 0.63
C GLY A 25 6.07 -4.52 1.16
N SER A 26 6.70 -3.78 0.27
CA SER A 26 7.86 -2.93 0.57
C SER A 26 7.88 -1.70 -0.34
N LYS A 27 8.81 -0.79 -0.10
CA LYS A 27 9.08 0.37 -0.97
C LYS A 27 9.35 -0.03 -2.43
N GLU A 28 9.84 -1.25 -2.66
CA GLU A 28 10.14 -1.80 -3.99
C GLU A 28 8.89 -1.90 -4.88
N ASP A 29 7.71 -2.08 -4.29
CA ASP A 29 6.44 -2.19 -5.01
C ASP A 29 6.08 -0.91 -5.79
N PHE A 30 6.70 0.20 -5.45
CA PHE A 30 6.52 1.49 -6.13
C PHE A 30 7.63 1.81 -7.14
N HIS A 31 8.68 0.97 -7.22
CA HIS A 31 9.78 1.20 -8.15
C HIS A 31 9.32 1.47 -9.60
N PRO A 32 8.32 0.74 -10.14
CA PRO A 32 7.86 0.96 -11.52
C PRO A 32 7.19 2.33 -11.75
N LEU A 33 6.76 3.03 -10.70
CA LEU A 33 6.08 4.34 -10.82
C LEU A 33 7.05 5.51 -10.89
N HIS A 34 8.23 5.38 -10.30
CA HIS A 34 9.14 6.50 -10.04
C HIS A 34 9.51 7.28 -11.32
N GLY A 35 9.94 6.60 -12.37
CA GLY A 35 10.37 7.26 -13.60
C GLY A 35 9.25 8.05 -14.27
N ALA A 36 8.05 7.49 -14.34
CA ALA A 36 6.89 8.14 -14.94
C ALA A 36 6.43 9.37 -14.13
N LEU A 37 6.46 9.28 -12.80
CA LEU A 37 6.10 10.40 -11.91
C LEU A 37 7.18 11.50 -11.92
N ALA A 38 8.47 11.12 -11.95
CA ALA A 38 9.57 12.05 -12.09
C ALA A 38 9.49 12.88 -13.39
N ALA A 39 9.11 12.24 -14.51
CA ALA A 39 8.87 12.90 -15.79
C ALA A 39 7.68 13.87 -15.77
N ARG A 40 6.75 13.73 -14.80
CA ARG A 40 5.62 14.62 -14.57
C ARG A 40 5.90 15.73 -13.55
N GLY A 41 7.13 15.83 -13.03
CA GLY A 41 7.54 16.87 -12.07
C GLY A 41 7.31 16.49 -10.59
N TYR A 42 7.07 15.23 -10.29
CA TYR A 42 6.85 14.78 -8.92
C TYR A 42 8.07 14.04 -8.38
N ARG A 43 8.64 14.57 -7.30
CA ARG A 43 9.58 13.82 -6.45
C ARG A 43 8.80 12.78 -5.68
N THR A 44 9.24 11.53 -5.69
CA THR A 44 8.56 10.44 -5.00
C THR A 44 9.47 9.78 -3.98
N VAL A 45 8.93 9.47 -2.81
CA VAL A 45 9.63 8.76 -1.73
C VAL A 45 8.75 7.59 -1.31
N ALA A 46 9.17 6.38 -1.66
CA ALA A 46 8.58 5.14 -1.19
C ALA A 46 9.30 4.68 0.07
N VAL A 47 8.56 4.25 1.08
CA VAL A 47 9.12 3.85 2.38
C VAL A 47 8.78 2.41 2.71
N ASP A 48 9.67 1.72 3.41
CA ASP A 48 9.27 0.55 4.20
C ASP A 48 8.70 1.05 5.53
N GLY A 49 7.52 0.57 5.91
CA GLY A 49 6.97 0.83 7.23
C GLY A 49 7.83 0.20 8.33
N ARG A 50 7.64 0.62 9.57
CA ARG A 50 8.30 0.03 10.73
C ARG A 50 8.14 -1.50 10.71
N GLY A 51 9.27 -2.23 10.82
CA GLY A 51 9.30 -3.69 10.81
C GLY A 51 9.07 -4.36 9.46
N GLN A 52 8.92 -3.59 8.38
CA GLN A 52 8.86 -4.11 7.02
C GLN A 52 10.26 -4.08 6.38
N TYR A 53 10.60 -5.15 5.71
CA TYR A 53 11.80 -5.35 4.89
C TYR A 53 13.07 -4.74 5.50
N GLU A 54 13.57 -3.59 5.02
CA GLU A 54 14.80 -2.93 5.49
C GLU A 54 14.58 -1.91 6.60
N SER A 55 13.32 -1.67 7.01
CA SER A 55 13.02 -0.83 8.17
C SER A 55 12.94 -1.67 9.43
N ASP A 56 13.80 -1.38 10.38
CA ASP A 56 13.86 -2.11 11.65
C ASP A 56 12.64 -1.86 12.54
N GLY A 57 12.49 -2.70 13.57
CA GLY A 57 11.42 -2.60 14.55
C GLY A 57 11.47 -3.76 15.56
N PRO A 58 10.66 -3.70 16.62
CA PRO A 58 10.60 -4.75 17.65
C PRO A 58 10.19 -6.11 17.10
N GLU A 59 10.92 -7.15 17.48
CA GLU A 59 10.66 -8.54 17.03
C GLU A 59 9.38 -9.15 17.60
N ARG A 60 8.98 -8.74 18.83
CA ARG A 60 7.94 -9.42 19.62
C ARG A 60 6.90 -8.47 20.23
N ASP A 61 7.10 -7.17 20.12
CA ASP A 61 6.17 -6.18 20.67
C ASP A 61 5.17 -5.73 19.61
N GLU A 62 4.02 -6.39 19.56
CA GLU A 62 2.94 -6.03 18.65
C GLU A 62 2.38 -4.62 18.89
N SER A 63 2.49 -4.08 20.11
CA SER A 63 1.96 -2.75 20.44
C SER A 63 2.71 -1.63 19.71
N ALA A 64 3.98 -1.85 19.36
CA ALA A 64 4.77 -0.94 18.56
C ALA A 64 4.23 -0.76 17.13
N TYR A 65 3.39 -1.68 16.68
CA TYR A 65 2.76 -1.69 15.35
C TYR A 65 1.26 -1.36 15.39
N ALA A 66 0.77 -0.85 16.51
CA ALA A 66 -0.59 -0.33 16.59
C ALA A 66 -0.79 0.76 15.52
N GLN A 67 -1.98 0.81 14.90
CA GLN A 67 -2.26 1.72 13.78
C GLN A 67 -1.91 3.18 14.11
N GLY A 68 -2.19 3.63 15.34
CA GLY A 68 -1.85 4.98 15.78
C GLY A 68 -0.34 5.26 15.84
N GLU A 69 0.50 4.24 16.15
CA GLU A 69 1.95 4.37 16.12
C GLU A 69 2.48 4.44 14.69
N LEU A 70 1.98 3.57 13.80
CA LEU A 70 2.33 3.61 12.38
C LEU A 70 1.86 4.91 11.71
N ALA A 71 0.71 5.44 12.10
CA ALA A 71 0.23 6.73 11.63
C ALA A 71 1.14 7.90 12.07
N ARG A 72 1.67 7.86 13.30
CA ARG A 72 2.68 8.85 13.76
C ARG A 72 3.99 8.74 13.01
N ASP A 73 4.41 7.54 12.63
CA ASP A 73 5.57 7.37 11.75
C ASP A 73 5.36 8.07 10.40
N VAL A 74 4.17 7.96 9.81
CA VAL A 74 3.83 8.65 8.55
C VAL A 74 3.89 10.17 8.71
N LEU A 75 3.36 10.71 9.81
CA LEU A 75 3.46 12.15 10.11
C LEU A 75 4.93 12.60 10.25
N ALA A 76 5.75 11.82 10.94
CA ALA A 76 7.18 12.10 11.08
C ALA A 76 7.92 12.01 9.73
N GLN A 77 7.59 11.03 8.89
CA GLN A 77 8.13 10.90 7.54
C GLN A 77 7.75 12.11 6.68
N ALA A 78 6.48 12.52 6.67
CA ALA A 78 6.03 13.70 5.95
C ALA A 78 6.77 14.97 6.41
N ALA A 79 6.94 15.16 7.72
CA ALA A 79 7.69 16.27 8.28
C ALA A 79 9.18 16.26 7.86
N ALA A 80 9.80 15.07 7.80
CA ALA A 80 11.19 14.92 7.41
C ALA A 80 11.45 15.23 5.91
N LEU A 81 10.43 15.11 5.05
CA LEU A 81 10.55 15.44 3.63
C LEU A 81 10.68 16.93 3.37
N GLY A 82 10.22 17.78 4.29
CA GLY A 82 10.31 19.24 4.20
C GLY A 82 9.55 19.84 3.01
N ASN A 83 9.72 21.13 2.79
CA ASN A 83 9.22 21.84 1.60
C ASN A 83 7.68 21.89 1.42
N GLY A 84 6.91 21.78 2.51
CA GLY A 84 5.44 21.94 2.49
C GLY A 84 4.67 20.63 2.43
N PRO A 85 3.33 20.69 2.28
CA PRO A 85 2.49 19.53 2.28
C PRO A 85 2.77 18.56 1.13
N VAL A 86 2.73 17.25 1.42
CA VAL A 86 3.04 16.18 0.46
C VAL A 86 1.76 15.48 -0.02
N HIS A 87 1.79 14.90 -1.21
CA HIS A 87 0.79 13.94 -1.64
C HIS A 87 1.03 12.61 -0.93
N LEU A 88 0.02 12.08 -0.23
CA LEU A 88 0.13 10.80 0.46
C LEU A 88 -0.58 9.71 -0.35
N VAL A 89 0.11 8.63 -0.63
CA VAL A 89 -0.45 7.44 -1.29
C VAL A 89 -0.26 6.23 -0.38
N GLY A 90 -1.33 5.53 -0.07
CA GLY A 90 -1.24 4.28 0.66
C GLY A 90 -1.87 3.14 -0.14
N HIS A 91 -1.10 2.08 -0.38
CA HIS A 91 -1.57 0.86 -0.99
C HIS A 91 -2.09 -0.11 0.08
N SER A 92 -3.30 -0.63 -0.09
CA SER A 92 -3.86 -1.68 0.76
C SER A 92 -3.81 -1.30 2.26
N LEU A 93 -3.11 -2.05 3.11
CA LEU A 93 -2.83 -1.70 4.51
C LEU A 93 -2.24 -0.28 4.64
N GLY A 94 -1.32 0.08 3.76
CA GLY A 94 -0.75 1.43 3.73
C GLY A 94 -1.79 2.53 3.58
N GLY A 95 -2.90 2.26 2.89
CA GLY A 95 -4.03 3.19 2.78
C GLY A 95 -4.81 3.34 4.10
N GLN A 96 -4.97 2.26 4.88
CA GLN A 96 -5.57 2.36 6.22
C GLN A 96 -4.68 3.16 7.18
N ILE A 97 -3.36 2.94 7.12
CA ILE A 97 -2.38 3.70 7.91
C ILE A 97 -2.36 5.17 7.47
N ALA A 98 -2.35 5.44 6.15
CA ALA A 98 -2.40 6.78 5.59
C ALA A 98 -3.68 7.54 6.03
N ARG A 99 -4.83 6.87 5.98
CA ARG A 99 -6.10 7.40 6.50
C ARG A 99 -5.99 7.75 7.99
N ALA A 100 -5.42 6.86 8.79
CA ALA A 100 -5.22 7.11 10.21
C ALA A 100 -4.29 8.31 10.47
N ALA A 101 -3.23 8.49 9.67
CA ALA A 101 -2.35 9.65 9.75
C ALA A 101 -3.09 10.96 9.43
N VAL A 102 -3.88 11.00 8.36
CA VAL A 102 -4.70 12.16 7.98
C VAL A 102 -5.73 12.50 9.05
N LEU A 103 -6.33 11.49 9.69
CA LEU A 103 -7.29 11.70 10.78
C LEU A 103 -6.64 12.19 12.09
N LEU A 104 -5.35 11.92 12.29
CA LEU A 104 -4.58 12.48 13.39
C LEU A 104 -4.16 13.93 13.13
N ASP A 105 -3.64 14.21 11.94
CA ASP A 105 -3.24 15.54 11.50
C ASP A 105 -3.20 15.59 9.96
N ALA A 106 -4.08 16.39 9.35
CA ALA A 106 -4.14 16.55 7.91
C ALA A 106 -3.17 17.63 7.36
N ALA A 107 -2.65 18.50 8.21
CA ALA A 107 -1.84 19.66 7.79
C ALA A 107 -0.59 19.29 6.97
N PRO A 108 0.13 18.18 7.22
CA PRO A 108 1.28 17.79 6.41
C PRO A 108 0.93 17.28 5.00
N PHE A 109 -0.35 17.10 4.68
CA PHE A 109 -0.76 16.47 3.44
C PHE A 109 -1.47 17.44 2.49
N ARG A 110 -1.12 17.37 1.21
CA ARG A 110 -1.77 18.09 0.11
C ARG A 110 -2.96 17.32 -0.46
N SER A 111 -2.88 15.99 -0.44
CA SER A 111 -3.94 15.08 -0.87
C SER A 111 -3.71 13.68 -0.30
N LEU A 112 -4.74 12.85 -0.29
CA LEU A 112 -4.65 11.43 0.04
C LEU A 112 -5.18 10.58 -1.11
N THR A 113 -4.39 9.60 -1.56
CA THR A 113 -4.83 8.52 -2.45
C THR A 113 -4.90 7.20 -1.67
N LEU A 114 -6.10 6.62 -1.62
CA LEU A 114 -6.35 5.26 -1.15
C LEU A 114 -6.29 4.32 -2.36
N MET A 115 -5.15 3.63 -2.51
CA MET A 115 -4.92 2.72 -3.63
C MET A 115 -5.23 1.29 -3.19
N SER A 116 -6.26 0.68 -3.79
CA SER A 116 -6.75 -0.67 -3.43
C SER A 116 -6.89 -0.84 -1.92
N SER A 117 -7.45 0.17 -1.25
CA SER A 117 -7.64 0.23 0.21
C SER A 117 -9.07 0.63 0.53
N GLY A 118 -9.77 -0.21 1.27
CA GLY A 118 -11.21 -0.08 1.49
C GLY A 118 -11.60 0.69 2.76
N PRO A 119 -12.92 0.84 2.96
CA PRO A 119 -13.48 1.65 4.05
C PRO A 119 -13.25 1.05 5.44
N ALA A 120 -13.15 -0.28 5.52
CA ALA A 120 -13.15 -1.05 6.75
C ALA A 120 -12.29 -2.32 6.60
N GLU A 121 -12.61 -3.34 7.38
CA GLU A 121 -11.96 -4.66 7.32
C GLU A 121 -11.97 -5.28 5.91
N ILE A 122 -11.02 -6.18 5.65
CA ILE A 122 -10.90 -6.92 4.38
C ILE A 122 -12.04 -7.94 4.23
N SER A 123 -12.22 -8.47 3.01
CA SER A 123 -13.26 -9.46 2.69
C SER A 123 -13.16 -10.71 3.56
N PRO A 124 -14.28 -11.46 3.78
CA PRO A 124 -14.26 -12.67 4.61
C PRO A 124 -13.25 -13.72 4.18
N SER A 125 -13.04 -13.91 2.87
CA SER A 125 -12.05 -14.85 2.33
C SER A 125 -10.62 -14.41 2.67
N GLN A 126 -10.32 -13.13 2.53
CA GLN A 126 -9.01 -12.58 2.88
C GLN A 126 -8.77 -12.59 4.40
N ARG A 127 -9.80 -12.31 5.20
CA ARG A 127 -9.69 -12.45 6.67
C ARG A 127 -9.31 -13.87 7.09
N GLN A 128 -9.87 -14.88 6.42
CA GLN A 128 -9.52 -16.27 6.70
C GLN A 128 -8.06 -16.56 6.35
N ARG A 129 -7.57 -16.08 5.20
CA ARG A 129 -6.15 -16.22 4.80
C ARG A 129 -5.21 -15.53 5.77
N VAL A 130 -5.51 -14.29 6.15
CA VAL A 130 -4.70 -13.53 7.12
C VAL A 130 -4.73 -14.20 8.50
N LYS A 131 -5.88 -14.74 8.93
CA LYS A 131 -5.95 -15.51 10.17
C LYS A 131 -5.06 -16.75 10.13
N LEU A 132 -5.12 -17.54 9.07
CA LEU A 132 -4.25 -18.71 8.90
C LEU A 132 -2.76 -18.33 8.93
N LEU A 133 -2.40 -17.24 8.27
CA LEU A 133 -1.03 -16.70 8.30
C LEU A 133 -0.60 -16.36 9.73
N ARG A 134 -1.44 -15.64 10.49
CA ARG A 134 -1.15 -15.29 11.88
C ARG A 134 -1.07 -16.52 12.78
N ASP A 135 -1.96 -17.49 12.60
CA ASP A 135 -1.93 -18.75 13.37
C ASP A 135 -0.61 -19.52 13.06
N ALA A 136 -0.15 -19.53 11.82
CA ALA A 136 1.14 -20.12 11.45
C ALA A 136 2.32 -19.36 12.07
N LEU A 137 2.35 -18.04 11.99
CA LEU A 137 3.41 -17.19 12.55
C LEU A 137 3.50 -17.29 14.08
N ALA A 138 2.44 -17.71 14.76
CA ALA A 138 2.45 -17.94 16.20
C ALA A 138 3.32 -19.16 16.62
N VAL A 139 3.55 -20.10 15.71
CA VAL A 139 4.21 -21.39 16.00
C VAL A 139 5.34 -21.75 15.02
N MET A 140 5.47 -21.02 13.93
CA MET A 140 6.44 -21.24 12.86
C MET A 140 7.31 -20.01 12.64
N THR A 141 8.51 -20.21 12.13
CA THR A 141 9.38 -19.14 11.66
C THR A 141 8.90 -18.58 10.32
N LEU A 142 9.34 -17.37 9.97
CA LEU A 142 9.05 -16.78 8.65
C LEU A 142 9.48 -17.68 7.48
N ALA A 143 10.60 -18.39 7.64
CA ALA A 143 11.09 -19.31 6.62
C ALA A 143 10.15 -20.52 6.43
N GLU A 144 9.70 -21.12 7.54
CA GLU A 144 8.76 -22.25 7.51
C GLU A 144 7.40 -21.84 6.93
N VAL A 145 6.92 -20.64 7.28
CA VAL A 145 5.68 -20.08 6.71
C VAL A 145 5.83 -19.85 5.22
N TRP A 146 6.97 -19.29 4.78
CA TRP A 146 7.25 -19.11 3.35
C TRP A 146 7.17 -20.43 2.58
N GLU A 147 7.83 -21.46 3.04
CA GLU A 147 7.82 -22.78 2.39
C GLU A 147 6.41 -23.41 2.37
N ALA A 148 5.65 -23.22 3.45
CA ALA A 148 4.26 -23.69 3.51
C ALA A 148 3.36 -22.96 2.51
N MET A 149 3.47 -21.64 2.39
CA MET A 149 2.72 -20.85 1.40
C MET A 149 3.04 -21.32 -0.02
N ARG A 150 4.31 -21.50 -0.34
CA ARG A 150 4.74 -21.97 -1.66
C ARG A 150 4.21 -23.36 -2.00
N THR A 151 4.15 -24.25 -1.02
CA THR A 151 3.61 -25.60 -1.22
C THR A 151 2.11 -25.55 -1.52
N LEU A 152 1.38 -24.60 -0.93
CA LEU A 152 -0.06 -24.42 -1.17
C LEU A 152 -0.36 -23.72 -2.50
N GLU A 153 0.55 -22.90 -3.00
CA GLU A 153 0.42 -22.17 -4.27
C GLU A 153 0.92 -22.97 -5.48
N ALA A 154 1.66 -24.07 -5.25
CA ALA A 154 2.12 -24.94 -6.33
C ALA A 154 0.91 -25.50 -7.09
N PRO A 155 0.81 -25.35 -8.43
CA PRO A 155 -0.29 -25.89 -9.20
C PRO A 155 -0.35 -27.41 -8.99
N GLU A 156 -1.54 -27.95 -8.71
CA GLU A 156 -1.77 -29.37 -8.95
C GLU A 156 -1.53 -29.64 -10.43
N GLU A 157 -0.74 -30.64 -10.79
CA GLU A 157 -0.28 -30.97 -12.17
C GLU A 157 -1.41 -31.27 -13.19
N THR A 158 -2.65 -30.82 -12.92
CA THR A 158 -3.83 -31.13 -13.75
C THR A 158 -4.79 -29.94 -13.93
N ALA A 159 -4.31 -28.74 -14.21
CA ALA A 159 -5.18 -27.67 -14.70
C ALA A 159 -4.61 -27.09 -15.99
N THR A 160 -5.05 -27.64 -17.12
CA THR A 160 -4.95 -27.01 -18.43
C THR A 160 -5.81 -25.75 -18.43
N GLY A 161 -5.23 -24.56 -18.49
CA GLY A 161 -6.00 -23.34 -18.73
C GLY A 161 -5.35 -22.09 -18.12
N GLU A 162 -4.63 -21.37 -18.97
CA GLU A 162 -4.44 -19.92 -18.99
C GLU A 162 -4.53 -19.15 -17.65
N HIS A 163 -3.51 -19.28 -16.81
CA HIS A 163 -3.08 -18.23 -15.91
C HIS A 163 -1.60 -17.95 -16.17
N ALA A 164 -1.34 -17.43 -17.37
CA ALA A 164 -0.09 -16.79 -17.74
C ALA A 164 -0.12 -15.37 -17.16
N GLY A 165 0.35 -15.23 -15.92
CA GLY A 165 0.35 -13.93 -15.25
C GLY A 165 1.36 -13.82 -14.12
N LEU A 166 2.39 -14.67 -14.07
CA LEU A 166 3.58 -14.50 -13.24
C LEU A 166 4.74 -15.23 -13.91
N ASP A 167 5.21 -14.67 -15.00
CA ASP A 167 6.58 -14.92 -15.46
C ASP A 167 7.51 -13.99 -14.64
N SER A 168 7.42 -14.10 -13.31
CA SER A 168 8.45 -13.64 -12.44
C SER A 168 9.55 -14.69 -12.47
N GLY A 169 10.67 -14.36 -13.10
CA GLY A 169 11.85 -15.23 -13.16
C GLY A 169 12.31 -15.67 -11.75
N LEU A 170 13.20 -16.63 -11.68
CA LEU A 170 13.77 -17.12 -10.42
C LEU A 170 14.29 -15.97 -9.54
N ASP A 171 14.81 -14.90 -10.14
CA ASP A 171 15.30 -13.68 -9.46
C ASP A 171 14.18 -12.95 -8.70
N ASP A 172 12.98 -12.86 -9.26
CA ASP A 172 11.83 -12.21 -8.61
C ASP A 172 11.35 -13.00 -7.37
N GLN A 173 11.39 -14.33 -7.43
CA GLN A 173 11.01 -15.18 -6.31
C GLN A 173 12.01 -15.12 -5.16
N GLU A 174 13.30 -15.06 -5.47
CA GLU A 174 14.34 -14.90 -4.45
C GLU A 174 14.27 -13.52 -3.79
N ASP A 175 13.95 -12.47 -4.56
CA ASP A 175 13.72 -11.13 -4.04
C ASP A 175 12.49 -11.08 -3.12
N LEU A 176 11.38 -11.70 -3.52
CA LEU A 176 10.17 -11.79 -2.69
C LEU A 176 10.44 -12.56 -1.39
N ARG A 177 11.19 -13.67 -1.47
CA ARG A 177 11.60 -14.44 -0.30
C ARG A 177 12.48 -13.61 0.64
N ARG A 178 13.44 -12.89 0.10
CA ARG A 178 14.33 -12.02 0.88
C ARG A 178 13.54 -10.94 1.61
N ARG A 179 12.61 -10.27 0.90
CA ARG A 179 11.73 -9.24 1.48
C ARG A 179 10.83 -9.83 2.57
N TRP A 180 10.24 -11.00 2.32
CA TRP A 180 9.42 -11.70 3.30
C TRP A 180 10.20 -12.02 4.58
N LEU A 181 11.38 -12.63 4.46
CA LEU A 181 12.21 -13.06 5.60
C LEU A 181 12.76 -11.89 6.42
N ALA A 182 12.82 -10.71 5.88
CA ALA A 182 13.30 -9.51 6.56
C ALA A 182 12.21 -8.79 7.39
N ASN A 183 10.93 -9.15 7.22
CA ASN A 183 9.86 -8.59 8.05
C ASN A 183 10.00 -9.00 9.52
N LYS A 184 9.46 -8.18 10.42
CA LYS A 184 9.35 -8.55 11.83
C LYS A 184 8.04 -9.35 12.06
N PRO A 185 8.10 -10.54 12.70
CA PRO A 185 6.88 -11.32 12.97
C PRO A 185 5.80 -10.53 13.71
N ALA A 186 6.19 -9.72 14.71
CA ALA A 186 5.25 -8.89 15.46
C ALA A 186 4.54 -7.84 14.58
N GLN A 187 5.22 -7.31 13.55
CA GLN A 187 4.61 -6.40 12.57
C GLN A 187 3.52 -7.13 11.77
N LEU A 188 3.82 -8.31 11.22
CA LEU A 188 2.86 -9.10 10.47
C LEU A 188 1.67 -9.54 11.33
N MET A 189 1.92 -9.92 12.58
CA MET A 189 0.87 -10.30 13.54
C MET A 189 -0.08 -9.13 13.83
N ALA A 190 0.46 -7.98 14.20
CA ALA A 190 -0.31 -6.79 14.58
C ALA A 190 -1.09 -6.21 13.40
N THR A 191 -0.43 -6.00 12.26
CA THR A 191 -1.05 -5.38 11.09
C THR A 191 -2.00 -6.32 10.36
N GLY A 192 -1.72 -7.64 10.37
CA GLY A 192 -2.69 -8.64 9.93
C GLY A 192 -3.95 -8.66 10.80
N HIS A 193 -3.82 -8.49 12.12
CA HIS A 193 -4.97 -8.30 12.99
C HIS A 193 -5.76 -7.04 12.62
N GLN A 194 -5.08 -5.92 12.45
CA GLN A 194 -5.69 -4.65 12.06
C GLN A 194 -6.54 -4.79 10.80
N LEU A 195 -6.03 -5.42 9.74
CA LEU A 195 -6.79 -5.68 8.51
C LEU A 195 -8.10 -6.44 8.74
N CYS A 196 -8.15 -7.30 9.76
CA CYS A 196 -9.32 -8.12 10.08
C CYS A 196 -10.37 -7.41 10.95
N VAL A 197 -10.02 -6.28 11.58
CA VAL A 197 -10.88 -5.59 12.56
C VAL A 197 -11.03 -4.09 12.31
N GLU A 198 -10.49 -3.59 11.21
CA GLU A 198 -10.52 -2.17 10.88
C GLU A 198 -11.96 -1.65 10.79
N PRO A 199 -12.35 -0.64 11.59
CA PRO A 199 -13.68 -0.07 11.53
C PRO A 199 -13.87 0.82 10.30
N ASP A 200 -15.13 1.00 9.86
CA ASP A 200 -15.46 1.99 8.82
C ASP A 200 -15.27 3.42 9.38
N ARG A 201 -14.30 4.12 8.82
CA ARG A 201 -13.96 5.50 9.18
C ARG A 201 -14.19 6.50 8.03
N VAL A 202 -15.01 6.12 7.05
CA VAL A 202 -15.29 6.97 5.88
C VAL A 202 -15.92 8.29 6.28
N ALA A 203 -16.87 8.28 7.21
CA ALA A 203 -17.53 9.51 7.68
C ALA A 203 -16.56 10.49 8.37
N GLU A 204 -15.59 9.95 9.14
CA GLU A 204 -14.55 10.77 9.76
C GLU A 204 -13.64 11.39 8.70
N LEU A 205 -13.21 10.60 7.71
CA LEU A 205 -12.34 11.09 6.63
C LEU A 205 -13.06 12.09 5.72
N ALA A 206 -14.35 11.89 5.45
CA ALA A 206 -15.16 12.83 4.65
C ALA A 206 -15.30 14.22 5.30
N ALA A 207 -15.11 14.33 6.62
CA ALA A 207 -15.14 15.59 7.32
C ALA A 207 -13.80 16.36 7.25
N VAL A 208 -12.74 15.75 6.72
CA VAL A 208 -11.44 16.40 6.57
C VAL A 208 -11.40 17.19 5.25
N ALA A 209 -11.03 18.46 5.31
CA ALA A 209 -10.89 19.31 4.13
C ALA A 209 -9.59 18.98 3.38
N LEU A 210 -9.55 17.84 2.69
CA LEU A 210 -8.40 17.34 1.95
C LEU A 210 -8.88 16.72 0.61
N PRO A 211 -8.23 17.01 -0.52
CA PRO A 211 -8.51 16.31 -1.77
C PRO A 211 -8.27 14.80 -1.64
N LEU A 212 -9.30 14.00 -1.98
CA LEU A 212 -9.28 12.56 -1.82
C LEU A 212 -9.37 11.83 -3.17
N HIS A 213 -8.63 10.74 -3.30
CA HIS A 213 -8.63 9.88 -4.47
C HIS A 213 -8.77 8.42 -4.05
N VAL A 214 -9.70 7.70 -4.66
CA VAL A 214 -9.83 6.25 -4.54
C VAL A 214 -9.45 5.64 -5.87
N LEU A 215 -8.33 4.92 -5.89
CA LEU A 215 -7.77 4.26 -7.06
C LEU A 215 -7.74 2.75 -6.82
N SER A 216 -8.16 1.94 -7.80
CA SER A 216 -8.05 0.48 -7.72
C SER A 216 -7.89 -0.14 -9.10
N GLY A 217 -7.50 -1.41 -9.14
CA GLY A 217 -7.67 -2.23 -10.35
C GLY A 217 -9.14 -2.46 -10.69
N ALA A 218 -9.37 -3.07 -11.84
CA ALA A 218 -10.70 -3.46 -12.30
C ALA A 218 -11.23 -4.70 -11.56
N ARG A 219 -10.36 -5.44 -10.88
CA ARG A 219 -10.68 -6.57 -9.99
C ARG A 219 -9.92 -6.40 -8.69
N ASP A 220 -10.59 -6.64 -7.58
CA ASP A 220 -9.98 -6.63 -6.24
C ASP A 220 -10.77 -7.62 -5.38
N ASP A 221 -10.11 -8.63 -4.83
CA ASP A 221 -10.71 -9.64 -3.96
C ASP A 221 -10.55 -9.29 -2.47
N THR A 222 -9.70 -8.33 -2.17
CA THR A 222 -9.46 -7.83 -0.80
C THR A 222 -10.58 -6.88 -0.39
N TRP A 223 -10.87 -5.88 -1.24
CA TRP A 223 -12.05 -5.04 -1.15
C TRP A 223 -12.74 -5.00 -2.51
N PRO A 224 -13.90 -5.64 -2.66
CA PRO A 224 -14.62 -5.67 -3.92
C PRO A 224 -14.84 -4.28 -4.51
N VAL A 225 -14.63 -4.13 -5.83
CA VAL A 225 -14.70 -2.84 -6.53
C VAL A 225 -15.98 -2.05 -6.22
N PRO A 226 -17.19 -2.66 -6.15
CA PRO A 226 -18.39 -1.92 -5.77
C PRO A 226 -18.32 -1.28 -4.37
N LEU A 227 -17.59 -1.87 -3.43
CA LEU A 227 -17.35 -1.30 -2.09
C LEU A 227 -16.43 -0.07 -2.17
N LEU A 228 -15.41 -0.12 -3.03
CA LEU A 228 -14.52 1.01 -3.29
C LEU A 228 -15.26 2.16 -4.02
N ASP A 229 -16.18 1.82 -4.92
CA ASP A 229 -17.03 2.81 -5.60
C ASP A 229 -17.98 3.50 -4.60
N ASP A 230 -18.56 2.74 -3.68
CA ASP A 230 -19.38 3.30 -2.60
C ASP A 230 -18.57 4.21 -1.68
N MET A 231 -17.40 3.77 -1.26
CA MET A 231 -16.48 4.57 -0.46
C MET A 231 -16.12 5.88 -1.16
N ALA A 232 -15.78 5.86 -2.45
CA ALA A 232 -15.45 7.05 -3.22
C ALA A 232 -16.60 8.05 -3.26
N ARG A 233 -17.85 7.59 -3.45
CA ARG A 233 -19.05 8.44 -3.41
C ARG A 233 -19.27 9.07 -2.02
N ARG A 234 -19.11 8.28 -0.94
CA ARG A 234 -19.26 8.76 0.45
C ARG A 234 -18.20 9.78 0.83
N LEU A 235 -17.01 9.69 0.22
CA LEU A 235 -15.88 10.60 0.43
C LEU A 235 -15.93 11.84 -0.47
N ASP A 236 -16.84 11.91 -1.45
CA ASP A 236 -16.77 12.87 -2.56
C ASP A 236 -15.37 12.88 -3.23
N ALA A 237 -14.78 11.71 -3.34
CA ALA A 237 -13.41 11.52 -3.83
C ALA A 237 -13.37 11.30 -5.35
N ARG A 238 -12.28 11.73 -5.98
CA ARG A 238 -11.99 11.27 -7.33
C ARG A 238 -11.89 9.76 -7.35
N ARG A 239 -12.58 9.10 -8.29
CA ARG A 239 -12.53 7.65 -8.49
C ARG A 239 -11.78 7.31 -9.77
N THR A 240 -10.79 6.40 -9.68
CA THR A 240 -10.09 5.85 -10.85
C THR A 240 -10.05 4.34 -10.77
N VAL A 241 -10.46 3.67 -11.87
CA VAL A 241 -10.32 2.23 -12.05
C VAL A 241 -9.28 1.99 -13.14
N VAL A 242 -8.21 1.27 -12.80
CA VAL A 242 -7.13 0.92 -13.72
C VAL A 242 -7.49 -0.38 -14.43
N ALA A 243 -7.81 -0.30 -15.72
CA ALA A 243 -8.19 -1.45 -16.53
C ALA A 243 -7.03 -2.47 -16.64
N GLY A 244 -7.33 -3.74 -16.46
CA GLY A 244 -6.36 -4.83 -16.54
C GLY A 244 -5.43 -4.93 -15.32
N ALA A 245 -5.69 -4.17 -14.26
CA ALA A 245 -5.05 -4.34 -12.96
C ALA A 245 -5.97 -5.05 -11.97
N GLU A 246 -5.38 -5.68 -10.98
CA GLU A 246 -6.04 -6.30 -9.83
C GLU A 246 -5.77 -5.52 -8.54
N HIS A 247 -5.45 -6.21 -7.44
CA HIS A 247 -5.20 -5.57 -6.14
C HIS A 247 -3.97 -4.64 -6.12
N SER A 248 -3.00 -4.85 -7.02
CA SER A 248 -1.74 -4.10 -7.05
C SER A 248 -1.53 -3.31 -8.34
N PRO A 249 -2.34 -2.27 -8.63
CA PRO A 249 -2.25 -1.50 -9.88
C PRO A 249 -0.89 -0.84 -10.09
N ASN A 250 -0.12 -0.57 -9.02
CA ASN A 250 1.24 -0.04 -9.06
C ASN A 250 2.25 -0.98 -9.72
N THR A 251 2.02 -2.28 -9.66
CA THR A 251 2.85 -3.31 -10.30
C THR A 251 2.21 -3.86 -11.57
N ASP A 252 0.88 -4.06 -11.58
CA ASP A 252 0.16 -4.63 -12.71
C ASP A 252 0.12 -3.70 -13.93
N ARG A 253 -0.11 -2.40 -13.70
CA ARG A 253 -0.26 -1.35 -14.71
C ARG A 253 0.42 -0.05 -14.26
N PRO A 254 1.76 -0.05 -14.13
CA PRO A 254 2.48 1.08 -13.53
C PRO A 254 2.33 2.39 -14.32
N ALA A 255 2.33 2.33 -15.64
CA ALA A 255 2.24 3.54 -16.48
C ALA A 255 0.86 4.22 -16.33
N GLU A 256 -0.22 3.44 -16.34
CA GLU A 256 -1.58 3.91 -16.16
C GLU A 256 -1.81 4.42 -14.74
N THR A 257 -1.25 3.73 -13.76
CA THR A 257 -1.32 4.11 -12.34
C THR A 257 -0.57 5.42 -12.08
N ALA A 258 0.65 5.55 -12.58
CA ALA A 258 1.43 6.79 -12.45
C ALA A 258 0.72 7.98 -13.10
N ARG A 259 0.13 7.79 -14.31
CA ARG A 259 -0.66 8.81 -14.97
C ARG A 259 -1.87 9.24 -14.14
N ALA A 260 -2.64 8.27 -13.62
CA ALA A 260 -3.83 8.55 -12.79
C ALA A 260 -3.48 9.33 -11.52
N LEU A 261 -2.37 9.00 -10.86
CA LEU A 261 -1.85 9.72 -9.70
C LEU A 261 -1.46 11.15 -10.07
N ALA A 262 -0.64 11.33 -11.11
CA ALA A 262 -0.18 12.66 -11.53
C ALA A 262 -1.35 13.55 -12.00
N ASP A 263 -2.31 13.01 -12.76
CA ASP A 263 -3.50 13.74 -13.20
C ASP A 263 -4.43 14.16 -12.04
N PHE A 264 -4.44 13.39 -10.95
CA PHE A 264 -5.13 13.78 -9.72
C PHE A 264 -4.36 14.90 -9.01
N TRP A 265 -3.08 14.77 -8.83
CA TRP A 265 -2.25 15.76 -8.14
C TRP A 265 -2.19 17.10 -8.88
N ASP A 266 -2.13 17.09 -10.22
CA ASP A 266 -2.21 18.30 -11.05
C ASP A 266 -3.51 19.08 -10.78
N GLY A 267 -4.61 18.40 -10.52
CA GLY A 267 -5.90 19.00 -10.18
C GLY A 267 -5.99 19.57 -8.75
N THR A 268 -5.02 19.28 -7.88
CA THR A 268 -4.97 19.79 -6.49
C THR A 268 -4.02 20.99 -6.34
N ALA A 269 -3.34 21.39 -7.42
CA ALA A 269 -2.47 22.56 -7.45
C ALA A 269 -3.32 23.81 -7.64
N GLY A 270 -3.86 24.35 -6.52
CA GLY A 270 -4.62 25.59 -6.48
C GLY A 270 -4.17 26.44 -5.32
#